data_dacfefecd05eb4a0e2e63ab78b15a184
#
_entry.id   dacfefecd05eb4a0e2e63ab78b15a184
#
_cell.length_a   1.000
_cell.length_b   1.000
_cell.length_c   1.000
_cell.angle_alpha   90.00
_cell.angle_beta   90.00
_cell.angle_gamma   90.00
#
_symmetry.space_group_name_H-M   'P 1'
#
loop_
_entity.id
_entity.type
_entity.pdbx_description
1 polymer ?
#
loop_
_entity_poly.entity_id
_entity_poly.type
_entity_poly.pdbx_seq_one_letter_code
_entity_poly.pdbx_strand_id
1 'polypeptide(L)'
;MDLAGARCVVEYGPGTGAFTREILERIGPDTAFFAVEKNPDFVAVLHRRFPGLDVVEASAEALPELLAARGFDRADYIVSGLPYTVLPWALVERIIAVSYECLRHGGLFNTVQYYNSYVLMPAARKFQRLLHATFDQIGHYRTLWNLPPAFVYSCRKA
;
A
#
# COMPACT_ATOMS: atom_id res chain seq x y z
N MET A 1 2.76 5.60 -12.07
CA MET A 1 2.08 6.33 -10.97
C MET A 1 2.74 7.69 -10.88
N ASP A 2 2.00 8.74 -11.04
CA ASP A 2 2.49 10.10 -10.86
C ASP A 2 2.23 10.54 -9.41
N LEU A 3 3.28 10.72 -8.62
CA LEU A 3 3.22 11.10 -7.21
C LEU A 3 3.69 12.55 -6.97
N ALA A 4 4.13 13.26 -8.02
CA ALA A 4 4.76 14.57 -7.88
C ALA A 4 3.83 15.65 -7.27
N GLY A 5 2.50 15.51 -7.46
CA GLY A 5 1.49 16.41 -6.90
C GLY A 5 0.80 15.89 -5.65
N ALA A 6 1.24 14.76 -5.08
CA ALA A 6 0.64 14.20 -3.89
C ALA A 6 0.98 15.02 -2.65
N ARG A 7 0.01 15.20 -1.75
CA ARG A 7 0.22 15.82 -0.43
C ARG A 7 0.60 14.78 0.63
N CYS A 8 -0.01 13.59 0.57
CA CYS A 8 0.24 12.51 1.52
C CYS A 8 0.27 11.16 0.80
N VAL A 9 1.38 10.44 0.95
CA VAL A 9 1.59 9.09 0.44
C VAL A 9 1.91 8.16 1.61
N VAL A 10 1.27 7.00 1.63
CA VAL A 10 1.47 5.98 2.66
C VAL A 10 1.92 4.67 2.04
N GLU A 11 2.91 4.01 2.62
CA GLU A 11 3.33 2.68 2.23
C GLU A 11 3.00 1.66 3.32
N TYR A 12 2.32 0.57 2.95
CA TYR A 12 2.09 -0.58 3.84
C TYR A 12 3.04 -1.72 3.56
N GLY A 13 3.68 -2.22 4.60
CA GLY A 13 4.56 -3.38 4.51
C GLY A 13 5.74 -3.15 3.56
N PRO A 14 6.54 -2.10 3.76
CA PRO A 14 7.72 -1.81 2.92
C PRO A 14 8.75 -2.93 2.91
N GLY A 15 8.79 -3.76 3.96
CA GLY A 15 9.77 -4.84 4.10
C GLY A 15 11.20 -4.32 4.03
N THR A 16 11.92 -4.71 2.99
CA THR A 16 13.30 -4.22 2.77
C THR A 16 13.36 -2.89 1.99
N GLY A 17 12.23 -2.29 1.63
CA GLY A 17 12.15 -0.97 1.01
C GLY A 17 12.27 -0.96 -0.52
N ALA A 18 11.77 -1.99 -1.20
CA ALA A 18 11.79 -2.04 -2.66
C ALA A 18 10.88 -0.96 -3.27
N PHE A 19 9.64 -0.85 -2.79
CA PHE A 19 8.73 0.21 -3.22
C PHE A 19 9.08 1.57 -2.61
N THR A 20 9.58 1.59 -1.39
CA THR A 20 10.04 2.81 -0.71
C THR A 20 10.97 3.64 -1.59
N ARG A 21 11.98 2.99 -2.21
CA ARG A 21 12.91 3.67 -3.14
C ARG A 21 12.17 4.31 -4.30
N GLU A 22 11.30 3.55 -4.96
CA GLU A 22 10.55 4.00 -6.12
C GLU A 22 9.57 5.13 -5.77
N ILE A 23 9.03 5.14 -4.55
CA ILE A 23 8.18 6.20 -4.06
C ILE A 23 9.00 7.47 -3.84
N LEU A 24 10.11 7.37 -3.13
CA LEU A 24 11.00 8.50 -2.82
C LEU A 24 11.53 9.20 -4.09
N GLU A 25 11.75 8.47 -5.18
CA GLU A 25 12.18 9.03 -6.47
C GLU A 25 11.06 9.80 -7.21
N ARG A 26 9.78 9.63 -6.82
CA ARG A 26 8.61 10.14 -7.55
C ARG A 26 7.77 11.14 -6.78
N ILE A 27 7.96 11.25 -5.46
CA ILE A 27 7.25 12.25 -4.65
C ILE A 27 7.89 13.63 -4.80
N GLY A 28 7.09 14.67 -4.63
CA GLY A 28 7.57 16.04 -4.57
C GLY A 28 8.21 16.39 -3.21
N PRO A 29 8.93 17.50 -3.13
CA PRO A 29 9.61 17.94 -1.90
C PRO A 29 8.63 18.25 -0.76
N ASP A 30 7.39 18.62 -1.09
CA ASP A 30 6.36 18.97 -0.11
C ASP A 30 5.41 17.79 0.20
N THR A 31 5.69 16.60 -0.34
CA THR A 31 4.89 15.41 -0.09
C THR A 31 5.23 14.80 1.27
N ALA A 32 4.25 14.70 2.14
CA ALA A 32 4.38 13.88 3.35
C ALA A 32 4.37 12.40 2.93
N PHE A 33 5.43 11.68 3.29
CA PHE A 33 5.54 10.24 3.05
C PHE A 33 5.91 9.51 4.33
N PHE A 34 5.14 8.49 4.68
CA PHE A 34 5.48 7.59 5.77
C PHE A 34 5.17 6.14 5.43
N ALA A 35 5.89 5.24 6.08
CA ALA A 35 5.75 3.80 5.91
C ALA A 35 5.24 3.14 7.20
N VAL A 36 4.35 2.17 7.07
CA VAL A 36 3.77 1.39 8.16
C VAL A 36 4.25 -0.05 8.05
N GLU A 37 5.06 -0.48 9.01
CA GLU A 37 5.64 -1.83 9.06
C GLU A 37 5.42 -2.44 10.45
N LYS A 38 4.93 -3.68 10.48
CA LYS A 38 4.65 -4.37 11.74
C LYS A 38 5.87 -5.12 12.30
N ASN A 39 6.80 -5.51 11.44
CA ASN A 39 7.97 -6.29 11.85
C ASN A 39 9.11 -5.34 12.27
N PRO A 40 9.54 -5.34 13.55
CA PRO A 40 10.60 -4.48 14.04
C PRO A 40 11.95 -4.69 13.33
N ASP A 41 12.25 -5.90 12.86
CA ASP A 41 13.47 -6.17 12.11
C ASP A 41 13.49 -5.41 10.77
N PHE A 42 12.36 -5.36 10.07
CA PHE A 42 12.23 -4.55 8.85
C PHE A 42 12.26 -3.06 9.14
N VAL A 43 11.64 -2.59 10.24
CA VAL A 43 11.76 -1.20 10.68
C VAL A 43 13.24 -0.82 10.86
N ALA A 44 14.02 -1.65 11.54
CA ALA A 44 15.45 -1.42 11.72
C ALA A 44 16.24 -1.44 10.39
N VAL A 45 15.85 -2.30 9.43
CA VAL A 45 16.44 -2.31 8.08
C VAL A 45 16.13 -1.01 7.33
N LEU A 46 14.89 -0.54 7.41
CA LEU A 46 14.45 0.68 6.72
C LEU A 46 15.17 1.92 7.24
N HIS A 47 15.29 2.08 8.56
CA HIS A 47 16.05 3.19 9.14
C HIS A 47 17.51 3.21 8.71
N ARG A 48 18.16 2.04 8.54
CA ARG A 48 19.54 1.96 8.03
C ARG A 48 19.63 2.28 6.54
N ARG A 49 18.64 1.85 5.73
CA ARG A 49 18.67 2.01 4.27
C ARG A 49 18.20 3.39 3.81
N PHE A 50 17.29 3.99 4.55
CA PHE A 50 16.65 5.26 4.24
C PHE A 50 16.69 6.17 5.47
N PRO A 51 17.86 6.74 5.80
CA PRO A 51 17.97 7.66 6.93
C PRO A 51 17.01 8.84 6.76
N GLY A 52 16.21 9.11 7.80
CA GLY A 52 15.21 10.18 7.78
C GLY A 52 13.83 9.79 7.25
N LEU A 53 13.65 8.55 6.78
CA LEU A 53 12.31 8.04 6.45
C LEU A 53 11.45 7.93 7.72
N ASP A 54 10.25 8.47 7.66
CA ASP A 54 9.23 8.27 8.69
C ASP A 54 8.65 6.85 8.59
N VAL A 55 9.15 5.95 9.44
CA VAL A 55 8.70 4.56 9.55
C VAL A 55 8.02 4.35 10.88
N VAL A 56 6.80 3.81 10.85
CA VAL A 56 6.02 3.52 12.06
C VAL A 56 5.90 2.02 12.25
N GLU A 57 6.29 1.53 13.43
CA GLU A 57 6.02 0.15 13.83
C GLU A 57 4.56 0.01 14.26
N ALA A 58 3.69 -0.36 13.30
CA ALA A 58 2.25 -0.46 13.51
C ALA A 58 1.58 -1.43 12.54
N SER A 59 0.31 -1.75 12.82
CA SER A 59 -0.58 -2.38 11.84
C SER A 59 -1.14 -1.33 10.87
N ALA A 60 -1.36 -1.72 9.61
CA ALA A 60 -2.02 -0.87 8.61
C ALA A 60 -3.45 -0.45 9.01
N GLU A 61 -4.08 -1.16 9.95
CA GLU A 61 -5.38 -0.80 10.53
C GLU A 61 -5.34 0.52 11.31
N ALA A 62 -4.17 0.92 11.82
CA ALA A 62 -3.97 2.16 12.57
C ALA A 62 -3.84 3.40 11.67
N LEU A 63 -4.10 3.27 10.36
CA LEU A 63 -3.93 4.39 9.43
C LEU A 63 -4.68 5.67 9.82
N PRO A 64 -5.95 5.63 10.32
CA PRO A 64 -6.64 6.86 10.72
C PRO A 64 -5.87 7.67 11.77
N GLU A 65 -5.39 7.00 12.82
CA GLU A 65 -4.63 7.61 13.90
C GLU A 65 -3.27 8.12 13.42
N LEU A 66 -2.62 7.37 12.52
CA LEU A 66 -1.32 7.73 11.95
C LEU A 66 -1.40 8.96 11.04
N LEU A 67 -2.47 9.10 10.27
CA LEU A 67 -2.76 10.29 9.47
C LEU A 67 -3.04 11.50 10.38
N ALA A 68 -3.95 11.33 11.36
CA ALA A 68 -4.31 12.39 12.30
C ALA A 68 -3.08 12.94 13.07
N ALA A 69 -2.19 12.05 13.52
CA ALA A 69 -0.94 12.42 14.19
C ALA A 69 0.01 13.28 13.31
N ARG A 70 -0.17 13.25 11.97
CA ARG A 70 0.60 14.03 10.99
C ARG A 70 -0.19 15.21 10.42
N GLY A 71 -1.38 15.48 10.93
CA GLY A 71 -2.24 16.60 10.48
C GLY A 71 -2.95 16.33 9.15
N PHE A 72 -3.13 15.06 8.77
CA PHE A 72 -3.87 14.67 7.58
C PHE A 72 -5.18 13.96 7.92
N ASP A 73 -6.25 14.31 7.24
CA ASP A 73 -7.52 13.58 7.29
C ASP A 73 -7.56 12.41 6.31
N ARG A 74 -6.84 12.55 5.19
CA ARG A 74 -6.86 11.60 4.07
C ARG A 74 -5.49 11.53 3.39
N ALA A 75 -5.22 10.35 2.82
CA ALA A 75 -4.08 10.12 1.93
C ALA A 75 -4.47 10.30 0.46
N ASP A 76 -3.55 10.75 -0.37
CA ASP A 76 -3.70 10.77 -1.83
C ASP A 76 -3.43 9.39 -2.42
N TYR A 77 -2.42 8.71 -1.90
CA TYR A 77 -1.99 7.41 -2.36
C TYR A 77 -1.67 6.48 -1.18
N ILE A 78 -2.10 5.24 -1.31
CA ILE A 78 -1.66 4.13 -0.45
C ILE A 78 -1.01 3.09 -1.37
N VAL A 79 0.25 2.77 -1.11
CA VAL A 79 1.00 1.72 -1.80
C VAL A 79 1.18 0.55 -0.86
N SER A 80 0.72 -0.63 -1.22
CA SER A 80 0.75 -1.77 -0.32
C SER A 80 1.59 -2.93 -0.87
N GLY A 81 2.60 -3.32 -0.10
CA GLY A 81 3.40 -4.53 -0.28
C GLY A 81 2.92 -5.71 0.56
N LEU A 82 1.76 -5.60 1.23
CA LEU A 82 1.26 -6.65 2.13
C LEU A 82 0.85 -7.93 1.37
N PRO A 83 1.18 -9.12 1.90
CA PRO A 83 0.86 -10.40 1.27
C PRO A 83 -0.58 -10.84 1.61
N TYR A 84 -1.59 -10.17 1.06
CA TYR A 84 -3.01 -10.36 1.38
C TYR A 84 -3.53 -11.80 1.26
N THR A 85 -2.87 -12.64 0.48
CA THR A 85 -3.28 -14.04 0.27
C THR A 85 -2.94 -14.97 1.43
N VAL A 86 -2.07 -14.55 2.35
CA VAL A 86 -1.62 -15.33 3.50
C VAL A 86 -1.98 -14.70 4.85
N LEU A 87 -2.50 -13.48 4.84
CA LEU A 87 -2.98 -12.82 6.05
C LEU A 87 -4.35 -13.40 6.51
N PRO A 88 -4.67 -13.35 7.81
CA PRO A 88 -6.00 -13.67 8.31
C PRO A 88 -7.06 -12.84 7.59
N TRP A 89 -8.12 -13.49 7.09
CA TRP A 89 -9.08 -12.82 6.22
C TRP A 89 -9.76 -11.60 6.88
N ALA A 90 -10.15 -11.73 8.15
CA ALA A 90 -10.75 -10.62 8.89
C ALA A 90 -9.82 -9.38 8.98
N LEU A 91 -8.50 -9.61 9.05
CA LEU A 91 -7.51 -8.53 8.99
C LEU A 91 -7.47 -7.87 7.60
N VAL A 92 -7.51 -8.68 6.54
CA VAL A 92 -7.55 -8.18 5.15
C VAL A 92 -8.76 -7.27 4.93
N GLU A 93 -9.95 -7.71 5.36
CA GLU A 93 -11.19 -6.93 5.23
C GLU A 93 -11.09 -5.58 5.95
N ARG A 94 -10.56 -5.56 7.18
CA ARG A 94 -10.37 -4.32 7.94
C ARG A 94 -9.36 -3.38 7.30
N ILE A 95 -8.20 -3.90 6.86
CA ILE A 95 -7.19 -3.07 6.19
C ILE A 95 -7.76 -2.43 4.92
N ILE A 96 -8.49 -3.18 4.10
CA ILE A 96 -9.07 -2.65 2.85
C ILE A 96 -10.16 -1.62 3.15
N ALA A 97 -11.03 -1.86 4.13
CA ALA A 97 -12.06 -0.91 4.53
C ALA A 97 -11.44 0.41 5.03
N VAL A 98 -10.49 0.32 5.96
CA VAL A 98 -9.77 1.50 6.49
C VAL A 98 -9.02 2.24 5.39
N SER A 99 -8.39 1.52 4.46
CA SER A 99 -7.69 2.14 3.33
C SER A 99 -8.64 2.94 2.45
N TYR A 100 -9.82 2.38 2.14
CA TYR A 100 -10.84 3.10 1.37
C TYR A 100 -11.33 4.36 2.11
N GLU A 101 -11.62 4.23 3.41
CA GLU A 101 -12.06 5.36 4.22
C GLU A 101 -11.02 6.47 4.28
N CYS A 102 -9.75 6.12 4.46
CA CYS A 102 -8.64 7.05 4.59
C CYS A 102 -8.14 7.65 3.28
N LEU A 103 -8.56 7.16 2.13
CA LEU A 103 -8.27 7.80 0.85
C LEU A 103 -9.18 9.01 0.62
N ARG A 104 -8.63 10.08 0.01
CA ARG A 104 -9.44 11.19 -0.52
C ARG A 104 -10.24 10.74 -1.75
N HIS A 105 -11.23 11.52 -2.16
CA HIS A 105 -11.87 11.35 -3.47
C HIS A 105 -10.83 11.47 -4.59
N GLY A 106 -10.87 10.56 -5.53
CA GLY A 106 -9.86 10.43 -6.59
C GLY A 106 -8.55 9.80 -6.15
N GLY A 107 -8.38 9.48 -4.86
CA GLY A 107 -7.19 8.83 -4.31
C GLY A 107 -7.04 7.38 -4.80
N LEU A 108 -5.83 6.86 -4.74
CA LEU A 108 -5.48 5.54 -5.27
C LEU A 108 -4.88 4.62 -4.20
N PHE A 109 -5.42 3.41 -4.14
CA PHE A 109 -4.82 2.28 -3.45
C PHE A 109 -4.14 1.37 -4.49
N ASN A 110 -2.83 1.18 -4.37
CA ASN A 110 -2.06 0.34 -5.27
C ASN A 110 -1.49 -0.85 -4.52
N THR A 111 -1.66 -2.05 -5.05
CA THR A 111 -1.09 -3.26 -4.47
C THR A 111 -0.61 -4.23 -5.54
N VAL A 112 0.32 -5.09 -5.17
CA VAL A 112 0.92 -6.09 -6.06
C VAL A 112 0.48 -7.49 -5.64
N GLN A 113 0.14 -8.31 -6.62
CA GLN A 113 -0.16 -9.72 -6.43
C GLN A 113 0.64 -10.56 -7.42
N TYR A 114 1.42 -11.51 -6.93
CA TYR A 114 2.18 -12.41 -7.79
C TYR A 114 1.28 -13.39 -8.54
N TYR A 115 1.60 -13.64 -9.81
CA TYR A 115 0.82 -14.48 -10.71
C TYR A 115 0.62 -15.90 -10.20
N ASN A 116 1.66 -16.52 -9.66
CA ASN A 116 1.59 -17.87 -9.07
C ASN A 116 0.58 -17.94 -7.90
N SER A 117 0.50 -16.91 -7.07
CA SER A 117 -0.52 -16.82 -6.01
C SER A 117 -1.93 -16.73 -6.59
N TYR A 118 -2.12 -15.99 -7.68
CA TYR A 118 -3.44 -15.85 -8.33
C TYR A 118 -3.97 -17.16 -8.90
N VAL A 119 -3.10 -17.96 -9.54
CA VAL A 119 -3.48 -19.23 -10.15
C VAL A 119 -3.70 -20.33 -9.12
N LEU A 120 -2.86 -20.38 -8.07
CA LEU A 120 -2.79 -21.49 -7.14
C LEU A 120 -3.62 -21.28 -5.85
N MET A 121 -3.96 -20.03 -5.50
CA MET A 121 -4.58 -19.73 -4.21
C MET A 121 -6.01 -19.18 -4.36
N PRO A 122 -7.04 -19.86 -3.81
CA PRO A 122 -8.41 -19.34 -3.76
C PRO A 122 -8.53 -17.97 -3.07
N ALA A 123 -7.64 -17.69 -2.09
CA ALA A 123 -7.55 -16.42 -1.39
C ALA A 123 -7.28 -15.24 -2.32
N ALA A 124 -6.53 -15.44 -3.41
CA ALA A 124 -6.24 -14.40 -4.39
C ALA A 124 -7.50 -13.92 -5.12
N ARG A 125 -8.36 -14.86 -5.53
CA ARG A 125 -9.66 -14.54 -6.16
C ARG A 125 -10.62 -13.88 -5.18
N LYS A 126 -10.56 -14.30 -3.90
CA LYS A 126 -11.35 -13.70 -2.83
C LYS A 126 -10.91 -12.25 -2.59
N PHE A 127 -9.61 -12.00 -2.56
CA PHE A 127 -9.05 -10.66 -2.44
C PHE A 127 -9.43 -9.75 -3.62
N GLN A 128 -9.32 -10.25 -4.85
CA GLN A 128 -9.75 -9.51 -6.03
C GLN A 128 -11.23 -9.10 -5.95
N ARG A 129 -12.11 -10.02 -5.54
CA ARG A 129 -13.53 -9.71 -5.35
C ARG A 129 -13.77 -8.64 -4.28
N LEU A 130 -13.00 -8.68 -3.18
CA LEU A 130 -13.06 -7.65 -2.15
C LEU A 130 -12.68 -6.27 -2.71
N LEU A 131 -11.60 -6.18 -3.50
CA LEU A 131 -11.21 -4.93 -4.14
C LEU A 131 -12.32 -4.39 -5.04
N HIS A 132 -12.92 -5.25 -5.89
CA HIS A 132 -14.03 -4.86 -6.77
C HIS A 132 -15.31 -4.48 -6.03
N ALA A 133 -15.54 -5.01 -4.82
CA ALA A 133 -16.68 -4.65 -3.98
C ALA A 133 -16.46 -3.34 -3.22
N THR A 134 -15.20 -2.93 -3.03
CA THR A 134 -14.85 -1.78 -2.18
C THR A 134 -14.54 -0.53 -3.01
N PHE A 135 -13.82 -0.67 -4.12
CA PHE A 135 -13.35 0.47 -4.92
C PHE A 135 -14.17 0.67 -6.19
N ASP A 136 -14.32 1.93 -6.58
CA ASP A 136 -15.21 2.34 -7.68
C ASP A 136 -14.61 2.03 -9.06
N GLN A 137 -13.28 2.08 -9.20
CA GLN A 137 -12.57 1.78 -10.43
C GLN A 137 -11.32 0.98 -10.13
N ILE A 138 -11.06 -0.07 -10.90
CA ILE A 138 -9.87 -0.90 -10.76
C ILE A 138 -9.16 -1.05 -12.11
N GLY A 139 -7.93 -0.54 -12.17
CA GLY A 139 -6.99 -0.79 -13.25
C GLY A 139 -6.11 -2.01 -12.95
N HIS A 140 -5.84 -2.81 -13.97
CA HIS A 140 -4.95 -3.96 -13.90
C HIS A 140 -3.76 -3.74 -14.82
N TYR A 141 -2.55 -3.78 -14.26
CA TYR A 141 -1.31 -3.70 -15.02
C TYR A 141 -0.52 -5.00 -14.83
N ARG A 142 -0.09 -5.62 -15.91
CA ARG A 142 0.79 -6.79 -15.86
C ARG A 142 2.23 -6.33 -15.99
N THR A 143 3.08 -6.73 -15.05
CA THR A 143 4.53 -6.58 -15.21
C THR A 143 5.12 -7.93 -15.57
N LEU A 144 5.49 -8.09 -16.85
CA LEU A 144 6.11 -9.33 -17.36
C LEU A 144 7.61 -9.41 -17.04
N TRP A 145 8.23 -8.29 -16.65
CA TRP A 145 9.66 -8.18 -16.37
C TRP A 145 10.05 -8.50 -14.92
N ASN A 146 9.08 -8.79 -14.05
CA ASN A 146 9.34 -9.32 -12.72
C ASN A 146 9.37 -10.85 -12.74
N LEU A 147 10.34 -11.44 -12.05
CA LEU A 147 10.38 -12.88 -11.83
C LEU A 147 10.10 -13.15 -10.34
N PRO A 148 8.94 -13.72 -9.96
CA PRO A 148 7.80 -14.12 -10.80
C PRO A 148 6.98 -12.92 -11.33
N PRO A 149 6.24 -13.10 -12.47
CA PRO A 149 5.33 -12.07 -12.99
C PRO A 149 4.31 -11.64 -11.94
N ALA A 150 3.96 -10.36 -11.94
CA ALA A 150 3.04 -9.80 -10.98
C ALA A 150 1.92 -8.99 -11.64
N PHE A 151 0.77 -8.92 -10.97
CA PHE A 151 -0.30 -7.98 -11.28
C PHE A 151 -0.21 -6.80 -10.32
N VAL A 152 -0.34 -5.60 -10.83
CA VAL A 152 -0.55 -4.40 -10.04
C VAL A 152 -2.03 -4.04 -10.14
N TYR A 153 -2.70 -3.98 -9.02
CA TYR A 153 -4.04 -3.42 -8.90
C TYR A 153 -3.90 -1.95 -8.56
N SER A 154 -4.55 -1.09 -9.33
CA SER A 154 -4.67 0.33 -9.05
C SER A 154 -6.16 0.62 -8.82
N CYS A 155 -6.54 0.79 -7.57
CA CYS A 155 -7.92 0.91 -7.12
C CYS A 155 -8.20 2.37 -6.77
N ARG A 156 -9.19 3.00 -7.42
CA ARG A 156 -9.57 4.39 -7.21
C ARG A 156 -10.82 4.49 -6.36
N LYS A 157 -10.79 5.42 -5.40
CA LYS A 157 -11.98 5.93 -4.72
C LYS A 157 -12.57 7.06 -5.54
N ALA A 158 -13.84 6.94 -5.99
CA ALA A 158 -14.56 8.00 -6.71
C ALA A 158 -14.94 9.18 -5.82
#